data_8dcf621a98865a23c4166e8aeea76c95
#
_entry.id   8dcf621a98865a23c4166e8aeea76c95
#
_cell.length_a   1.000
_cell.length_b   1.000
_cell.length_c   1.000
_cell.angle_alpha   90.00
_cell.angle_beta   90.00
_cell.angle_gamma   90.00
#
_symmetry.space_group_name_H-M   'P 1'
#
loop_
_entity.id
_entity.type
_entity.pdbx_description
1 polymer ?
#
loop_
_entity_poly.entity_id
_entity_poly.type
_entity_poly.pdbx_seq_one_letter_code
_entity_poly.pdbx_strand_id
1 'polypeptide(L)'
;MEPATGHEQNADQIAYWNGPGGQRWTDRQETQDILLAPVSDILIDRAKAKAGERIVDVGCGCGGTTSALAQKVGPGGHVFGIDISAPMLARARQRAPAGLPLDFVLADATVYPFDPASFDLLVSRFGVMFFADPALSFANMRRALRRSGRLAFACWREPRDNPWLMLPLQAVYQHAPRLPQLGPDDPGPFAFASEARVHGILSKAGFSRIAMERCDLTLDVAIGRGLDAAMETALEIGPASRALEGQPPQVRAAAKNSIRQALAPFASGQAVPLAASIWIVTASAS
;
A
#
# COMPACT_ATOMS: atom_id res chain seq x y z
N MET A 1 -32.86 9.28 -4.09
CA MET A 1 -31.77 8.82 -3.20
C MET A 1 -30.55 9.67 -3.54
N GLU A 2 -30.12 10.54 -2.64
CA GLU A 2 -28.89 11.31 -2.86
C GLU A 2 -27.72 10.33 -2.95
N PRO A 3 -26.74 10.55 -3.84
CA PRO A 3 -25.54 9.73 -3.88
C PRO A 3 -24.81 9.84 -2.54
N ALA A 4 -24.37 8.69 -2.00
CA ALA A 4 -23.59 8.66 -0.76
C ALA A 4 -22.38 9.60 -0.86
N THR A 5 -22.07 10.31 0.21
CA THR A 5 -20.85 11.15 0.25
C THR A 5 -19.62 10.24 0.15
N GLY A 6 -18.52 10.73 -0.42
CA GLY A 6 -17.29 9.92 -0.57
C GLY A 6 -16.79 9.33 0.75
N HIS A 7 -17.08 9.98 1.88
CA HIS A 7 -16.76 9.50 3.22
C HIS A 7 -17.62 8.29 3.63
N GLU A 8 -18.91 8.28 3.31
CA GLU A 8 -19.81 7.14 3.55
C GLU A 8 -19.40 5.93 2.68
N GLN A 9 -18.92 6.17 1.46
CA GLN A 9 -18.44 5.12 0.57
C GLN A 9 -17.17 4.43 1.10
N ASN A 10 -16.30 5.14 1.83
CA ASN A 10 -15.07 4.59 2.42
C ASN A 10 -15.25 4.08 3.86
N ALA A 11 -16.46 4.06 4.42
CA ALA A 11 -16.70 3.74 5.83
C ALA A 11 -16.11 2.38 6.24
N ASP A 12 -16.23 1.34 5.41
CA ASP A 12 -15.69 0.02 5.68
C ASP A 12 -14.15 0.02 5.70
N GLN A 13 -13.51 0.79 4.81
CA GLN A 13 -12.06 0.94 4.80
C GLN A 13 -11.58 1.72 6.03
N ILE A 14 -12.29 2.78 6.41
CA ILE A 14 -12.00 3.55 7.62
C ILE A 14 -12.11 2.64 8.85
N ALA A 15 -13.17 1.85 8.97
CA ALA A 15 -13.34 0.90 10.07
C ALA A 15 -12.23 -0.16 10.11
N TYR A 16 -11.89 -0.76 8.96
CA TYR A 16 -10.84 -1.78 8.87
C TYR A 16 -9.45 -1.24 9.25
N TRP A 17 -9.06 -0.07 8.71
CA TRP A 17 -7.75 0.52 8.95
C TRP A 17 -7.61 1.22 10.31
N ASN A 18 -8.73 1.51 11.01
CA ASN A 18 -8.73 1.93 12.43
C ASN A 18 -8.93 0.76 13.40
N GLY A 19 -9.20 -0.42 12.89
CA GLY A 19 -9.37 -1.67 13.61
C GLY A 19 -8.19 -2.64 13.43
N PRO A 20 -8.50 -3.95 13.27
CA PRO A 20 -7.48 -5.00 13.25
C PRO A 20 -6.44 -4.83 12.14
N GLY A 21 -6.81 -4.27 10.97
CA GLY A 21 -5.90 -4.07 9.85
C GLY A 21 -4.80 -3.05 10.18
N GLY A 22 -5.19 -1.86 10.67
CA GLY A 22 -4.25 -0.81 11.05
C GLY A 22 -3.40 -1.20 12.25
N GLN A 23 -3.98 -1.90 13.24
CA GLN A 23 -3.22 -2.36 14.39
C GLN A 23 -2.13 -3.35 13.98
N ARG A 24 -2.45 -4.39 13.19
CA ARG A 24 -1.43 -5.34 12.67
C ARG A 24 -0.34 -4.63 11.89
N TRP A 25 -0.71 -3.65 11.06
CA TRP A 25 0.26 -2.90 10.29
C TRP A 25 1.18 -2.08 11.19
N THR A 26 0.65 -1.48 12.24
CA THR A 26 1.42 -0.71 13.24
C THR A 26 2.37 -1.61 14.03
N ASP A 27 1.88 -2.75 14.52
CA ASP A 27 2.66 -3.69 15.34
C ASP A 27 3.83 -4.32 14.56
N ARG A 28 3.68 -4.46 13.23
CA ARG A 28 4.67 -5.07 12.34
C ARG A 28 5.38 -4.07 11.42
N GLN A 29 5.30 -2.80 11.74
CA GLN A 29 5.82 -1.72 10.90
C GLN A 29 7.29 -1.95 10.50
N GLU A 30 8.17 -2.35 11.41
CA GLU A 30 9.61 -2.57 11.11
C GLU A 30 9.82 -3.73 10.14
N THR A 31 9.12 -4.85 10.37
CA THR A 31 9.15 -6.02 9.47
C THR A 31 8.67 -5.64 8.07
N GLN A 32 7.58 -4.87 7.99
CA GLN A 32 7.01 -4.45 6.70
C GLN A 32 7.90 -3.45 5.97
N ASP A 33 8.53 -2.53 6.69
CA ASP A 33 9.45 -1.58 6.08
C ASP A 33 10.66 -2.31 5.46
N ILE A 34 11.22 -3.31 6.15
CA ILE A 34 12.32 -4.13 5.62
C ILE A 34 11.85 -4.95 4.42
N LEU A 35 10.74 -5.66 4.56
CA LEU A 35 10.17 -6.52 3.51
C LEU A 35 9.84 -5.74 2.24
N LEU A 36 9.26 -4.55 2.37
CA LEU A 36 8.78 -3.73 1.27
C LEU A 36 9.78 -2.63 0.85
N ALA A 37 10.99 -2.62 1.43
CA ALA A 37 12.04 -1.66 1.04
C ALA A 37 12.31 -1.66 -0.48
N PRO A 38 12.45 -2.82 -1.17
CA PRO A 38 12.69 -2.83 -2.61
C PRO A 38 11.57 -2.13 -3.41
N VAL A 39 10.31 -2.24 -2.97
CA VAL A 39 9.18 -1.55 -3.61
C VAL A 39 9.27 -0.04 -3.39
N SER A 40 9.62 0.37 -2.16
CA SER A 40 9.79 1.79 -1.83
C SER A 40 10.89 2.43 -2.64
N ASP A 41 12.03 1.76 -2.79
CA ASP A 41 13.19 2.26 -3.53
C ASP A 41 12.84 2.46 -5.01
N ILE A 42 12.19 1.48 -5.63
CA ILE A 42 11.74 1.57 -7.03
C ILE A 42 10.75 2.72 -7.20
N LEU A 43 9.74 2.82 -6.32
CA LEU A 43 8.74 3.89 -6.39
C LEU A 43 9.36 5.27 -6.24
N ILE A 44 10.22 5.46 -5.24
CA ILE A 44 10.89 6.75 -4.97
C ILE A 44 11.81 7.15 -6.13
N ASP A 45 12.50 6.19 -6.76
CA ASP A 45 13.30 6.45 -7.95
C ASP A 45 12.43 6.91 -9.12
N ARG A 46 11.32 6.21 -9.40
CA ARG A 46 10.41 6.55 -10.50
C ARG A 46 9.59 7.80 -10.27
N ALA A 47 9.31 8.15 -9.01
CA ALA A 47 8.65 9.40 -8.64
C ALA A 47 9.49 10.64 -8.96
N LYS A 48 10.83 10.49 -9.07
CA LYS A 48 11.78 11.56 -9.42
C LYS A 48 11.56 12.83 -8.60
N ALA A 49 11.39 12.64 -7.27
CA ALA A 49 11.25 13.76 -6.35
C ALA A 49 12.50 14.65 -6.38
N LYS A 50 12.30 15.96 -6.42
CA LYS A 50 13.35 16.96 -6.51
C LYS A 50 13.42 17.80 -5.25
N ALA A 51 14.60 18.36 -4.98
CA ALA A 51 14.78 19.33 -3.90
C ALA A 51 13.81 20.51 -4.06
N GLY A 52 13.20 20.92 -2.96
CA GLY A 52 12.26 22.04 -2.91
C GLY A 52 10.83 21.73 -3.32
N GLU A 53 10.52 20.50 -3.76
CA GLU A 53 9.15 20.12 -4.13
C GLU A 53 8.22 19.94 -2.94
N ARG A 54 6.93 20.20 -3.18
CA ARG A 54 5.83 19.89 -2.27
C ARG A 54 5.16 18.60 -2.73
N ILE A 55 5.15 17.59 -1.87
CA ILE A 55 4.68 16.23 -2.19
C ILE A 55 3.52 15.86 -1.27
N VAL A 56 2.51 15.20 -1.82
CA VAL A 56 1.50 14.50 -1.02
C VAL A 56 1.73 12.98 -1.12
N ASP A 57 1.88 12.31 0.03
CA ASP A 57 1.99 10.85 0.15
C ASP A 57 0.65 10.29 0.65
N VAL A 58 -0.07 9.62 -0.24
CA VAL A 58 -1.45 9.17 -0.02
C VAL A 58 -1.48 7.73 0.47
N GLY A 59 -2.17 7.50 1.59
CA GLY A 59 -2.10 6.23 2.31
C GLY A 59 -0.70 6.02 2.88
N CYS A 60 -0.17 7.07 3.53
CA CYS A 60 1.23 7.11 3.99
C CYS A 60 1.53 6.10 5.12
N GLY A 61 0.50 5.57 5.76
CA GLY A 61 0.61 4.56 6.82
C GLY A 61 1.52 5.00 7.96
N CYS A 62 2.51 4.19 8.28
CA CYS A 62 3.50 4.49 9.32
C CYS A 62 4.64 5.43 8.85
N GLY A 63 4.50 6.11 7.71
CA GLY A 63 5.34 7.23 7.31
C GLY A 63 6.71 6.87 6.71
N GLY A 64 6.95 5.61 6.34
CA GLY A 64 8.24 5.20 5.77
C GLY A 64 8.56 5.93 4.46
N THR A 65 7.65 5.92 3.50
CA THR A 65 7.79 6.62 2.20
C THR A 65 7.83 8.14 2.40
N THR A 66 6.96 8.67 3.28
CA THR A 66 6.92 10.10 3.62
C THR A 66 8.26 10.61 4.10
N SER A 67 8.88 9.90 5.06
CA SER A 67 10.20 10.27 5.62
C SER A 67 11.31 10.20 4.56
N ALA A 68 11.32 9.17 3.74
CA ALA A 68 12.31 9.03 2.66
C ALA A 68 12.18 10.14 1.60
N LEU A 69 10.95 10.54 1.26
CA LEU A 69 10.69 11.67 0.36
C LEU A 69 11.07 13.00 0.99
N ALA A 70 10.82 13.20 2.30
CA ALA A 70 11.19 14.41 3.02
C ALA A 70 12.71 14.63 3.04
N GLN A 71 13.49 13.55 3.17
CA GLN A 71 14.96 13.63 3.02
C GLN A 71 15.37 14.09 1.62
N LYS A 72 14.68 13.61 0.56
CA LYS A 72 15.00 13.98 -0.83
C LYS A 72 14.64 15.42 -1.17
N VAL A 73 13.50 15.92 -0.70
CA VAL A 73 13.09 17.30 -1.00
C VAL A 73 13.88 18.33 -0.18
N GLY A 74 14.43 17.95 0.95
CA GLY A 74 15.25 18.80 1.80
C GLY A 74 14.49 19.99 2.39
N PRO A 75 15.19 20.94 3.07
CA PRO A 75 14.55 21.99 3.88
C PRO A 75 13.74 23.01 3.04
N GLY A 76 13.96 23.08 1.75
CA GLY A 76 13.18 23.95 0.84
C GLY A 76 11.89 23.32 0.31
N GLY A 77 11.68 22.03 0.55
CA GLY A 77 10.49 21.29 0.15
C GLY A 77 9.58 20.96 1.32
N HIS A 78 8.53 20.16 1.06
CA HIS A 78 7.64 19.67 2.09
C HIS A 78 6.92 18.41 1.66
N VAL A 79 6.73 17.43 2.58
CA VAL A 79 5.97 16.21 2.33
C VAL A 79 4.78 16.12 3.26
N PHE A 80 3.60 16.02 2.67
CA PHE A 80 2.33 15.93 3.36
C PHE A 80 1.83 14.48 3.32
N GLY A 81 1.95 13.75 4.42
CA GLY A 81 1.42 12.40 4.55
C GLY A 81 -0.05 12.42 4.96
N ILE A 82 -0.92 11.80 4.18
CA ILE A 82 -2.35 11.67 4.50
C ILE A 82 -2.75 10.20 4.59
N ASP A 83 -3.47 9.83 5.65
CA ASP A 83 -3.98 8.49 5.88
C ASP A 83 -5.28 8.52 6.68
N ILE A 84 -6.14 7.49 6.50
CA ILE A 84 -7.38 7.30 7.26
C ILE A 84 -7.18 6.57 8.59
N SER A 85 -6.00 5.99 8.82
CA SER A 85 -5.68 5.15 9.97
C SER A 85 -5.02 5.95 11.10
N ALA A 86 -5.76 6.20 12.17
CA ALA A 86 -5.24 6.87 13.35
C ALA A 86 -4.06 6.12 14.02
N PRO A 87 -4.10 4.77 14.23
CA PRO A 87 -2.99 4.05 14.84
C PRO A 87 -1.72 4.10 13.98
N MET A 88 -1.83 3.99 12.67
CA MET A 88 -0.66 4.06 11.78
C MET A 88 -0.05 5.47 11.79
N LEU A 89 -0.86 6.53 11.75
CA LEU A 89 -0.37 7.91 11.85
C LEU A 89 0.24 8.23 13.21
N ALA A 90 -0.29 7.67 14.30
CA ALA A 90 0.35 7.80 15.62
C ALA A 90 1.77 7.21 15.57
N ARG A 91 1.94 6.03 14.97
CA ARG A 91 3.27 5.42 14.77
C ARG A 91 4.16 6.24 13.84
N ALA A 92 3.60 6.80 12.75
CA ALA A 92 4.34 7.67 11.84
C ALA A 92 4.93 8.90 12.56
N ARG A 93 4.12 9.58 13.38
CA ARG A 93 4.57 10.73 14.18
C ARG A 93 5.66 10.38 15.20
N GLN A 94 5.55 9.21 15.85
CA GLN A 94 6.55 8.75 16.82
C GLN A 94 7.92 8.48 16.20
N ARG A 95 7.96 7.99 14.94
CA ARG A 95 9.19 7.60 14.27
C ARG A 95 9.74 8.64 13.29
N ALA A 96 8.99 9.69 13.02
CA ALA A 96 9.43 10.76 12.12
C ALA A 96 10.74 11.37 12.62
N PRO A 97 11.80 11.41 11.79
CA PRO A 97 13.05 12.06 12.19
C PRO A 97 12.82 13.54 12.42
N ALA A 98 13.36 14.06 13.53
CA ALA A 98 13.27 15.47 13.87
C ALA A 98 13.90 16.35 12.78
N GLY A 99 13.28 17.48 12.47
CA GLY A 99 13.78 18.48 11.53
C GLY A 99 13.53 18.16 10.05
N LEU A 100 12.89 17.04 9.71
CA LEU A 100 12.44 16.81 8.33
C LEU A 100 11.20 17.66 8.01
N PRO A 101 11.09 18.18 6.77
CA PRO A 101 9.96 18.99 6.33
C PRO A 101 8.76 18.10 5.97
N LEU A 102 8.08 17.57 6.95
CA LEU A 102 6.91 16.70 6.77
C LEU A 102 5.84 16.93 7.84
N ASP A 103 4.59 16.66 7.45
CA ASP A 103 3.43 16.62 8.34
C ASP A 103 2.57 15.38 8.05
N PHE A 104 1.80 14.95 9.06
CA PHE A 104 0.84 13.84 8.95
C PHE A 104 -0.56 14.30 9.30
N VAL A 105 -1.52 14.00 8.41
CA VAL A 105 -2.92 14.36 8.56
C VAL A 105 -3.82 13.13 8.53
N LEU A 106 -4.69 13.02 9.52
CA LEU A 106 -5.74 12.00 9.59
C LEU A 106 -6.93 12.49 8.77
N ALA A 107 -7.07 12.00 7.56
CA ALA A 107 -8.19 12.33 6.68
C ALA A 107 -8.33 11.35 5.52
N ASP A 108 -9.52 11.32 4.91
CA ASP A 108 -9.79 10.60 3.69
C ASP A 108 -9.42 11.46 2.47
N ALA A 109 -8.41 11.03 1.72
CA ALA A 109 -7.93 11.72 0.52
C ALA A 109 -9.00 11.87 -0.58
N THR A 110 -10.06 11.04 -0.55
CA THR A 110 -11.19 11.12 -1.50
C THR A 110 -11.93 12.46 -1.38
N VAL A 111 -12.09 12.96 -0.16
CA VAL A 111 -12.90 14.14 0.14
C VAL A 111 -12.13 15.28 0.81
N TYR A 112 -10.85 15.03 1.14
CA TYR A 112 -10.03 16.06 1.77
C TYR A 112 -9.96 17.32 0.89
N PRO A 113 -10.18 18.52 1.46
CA PRO A 113 -10.19 19.78 0.71
C PRO A 113 -8.75 20.27 0.47
N PHE A 114 -8.02 19.57 -0.38
CA PHE A 114 -6.68 20.02 -0.77
C PHE A 114 -6.73 21.42 -1.39
N ASP A 115 -5.76 22.24 -1.02
CA ASP A 115 -5.54 23.52 -1.70
C ASP A 115 -5.23 23.26 -3.19
N PRO A 116 -5.95 23.89 -4.13
CA PRO A 116 -5.69 23.68 -5.56
C PRO A 116 -4.28 24.08 -5.97
N ALA A 117 -3.70 23.31 -6.88
CA ALA A 117 -2.39 23.59 -7.48
C ALA A 117 -1.27 23.83 -6.44
N SER A 118 -1.29 23.13 -5.31
CA SER A 118 -0.37 23.31 -4.18
C SER A 118 0.78 22.30 -4.16
N PHE A 119 0.67 21.17 -4.90
CA PHE A 119 1.65 20.10 -4.90
C PHE A 119 2.29 19.89 -6.29
N ASP A 120 3.56 19.47 -6.26
CA ASP A 120 4.33 19.14 -7.45
C ASP A 120 4.23 17.65 -7.80
N LEU A 121 4.03 16.80 -6.78
CA LEU A 121 4.02 15.36 -6.91
C LEU A 121 3.03 14.73 -5.93
N LEU A 122 2.28 13.75 -6.43
CA LEU A 122 1.50 12.82 -5.64
C LEU A 122 2.18 11.45 -5.67
N VAL A 123 2.38 10.85 -4.49
CA VAL A 123 2.95 9.51 -4.34
C VAL A 123 2.00 8.62 -3.54
N SER A 124 2.00 7.32 -3.82
CA SER A 124 1.34 6.33 -2.96
C SER A 124 2.02 4.97 -3.08
N ARG A 125 2.37 4.36 -1.95
CA ARG A 125 2.78 2.96 -1.90
C ARG A 125 1.61 2.12 -1.41
N PHE A 126 0.87 1.52 -2.34
CA PHE A 126 -0.26 0.62 -2.09
C PHE A 126 -1.55 1.25 -1.50
N GLY A 127 -1.54 2.52 -1.06
CA GLY A 127 -2.71 3.14 -0.40
C GLY A 127 -3.90 3.31 -1.35
N VAL A 128 -3.66 3.69 -2.60
CA VAL A 128 -4.71 4.01 -3.58
C VAL A 128 -5.56 2.82 -4.03
N MET A 129 -5.12 1.58 -3.77
CA MET A 129 -5.88 0.36 -4.12
C MET A 129 -7.14 0.16 -3.27
N PHE A 130 -7.29 0.94 -2.20
CA PHE A 130 -8.37 0.80 -1.22
C PHE A 130 -9.46 1.87 -1.33
N PHE A 131 -9.44 2.70 -2.37
CA PHE A 131 -10.50 3.66 -2.64
C PHE A 131 -11.78 2.96 -3.10
N ALA A 132 -12.93 3.31 -2.51
CA ALA A 132 -14.24 2.83 -2.94
C ALA A 132 -14.64 3.40 -4.32
N ASP A 133 -14.39 4.70 -4.55
CA ASP A 133 -14.47 5.33 -5.88
C ASP A 133 -13.10 5.91 -6.26
N PRO A 134 -12.24 5.13 -6.91
CA PRO A 134 -10.91 5.59 -7.27
C PRO A 134 -10.93 6.73 -8.30
N ALA A 135 -11.90 6.80 -9.20
CA ALA A 135 -11.96 7.88 -10.18
C ALA A 135 -12.27 9.23 -9.51
N LEU A 136 -13.21 9.25 -8.58
CA LEU A 136 -13.52 10.44 -7.77
C LEU A 136 -12.31 10.84 -6.90
N SER A 137 -11.68 9.87 -6.25
CA SER A 137 -10.51 10.12 -5.39
C SER A 137 -9.35 10.72 -6.18
N PHE A 138 -9.01 10.15 -7.34
CA PHE A 138 -7.96 10.69 -8.18
C PHE A 138 -8.33 12.05 -8.78
N ALA A 139 -9.60 12.32 -9.11
CA ALA A 139 -10.04 13.63 -9.58
C ALA A 139 -9.86 14.71 -8.49
N ASN A 140 -10.18 14.39 -7.23
CA ASN A 140 -9.93 15.28 -6.10
C ASN A 140 -8.44 15.58 -5.93
N MET A 141 -7.62 14.55 -5.89
CA MET A 141 -6.16 14.68 -5.72
C MET A 141 -5.49 15.38 -6.91
N ARG A 142 -5.99 15.17 -8.14
CA ARG A 142 -5.48 15.88 -9.34
C ARG A 142 -5.65 17.39 -9.24
N ARG A 143 -6.74 17.90 -8.66
CA ARG A 143 -6.93 19.35 -8.44
C ARG A 143 -5.87 19.94 -7.52
N ALA A 144 -5.34 19.13 -6.58
CA ALA A 144 -4.25 19.55 -5.70
C ALA A 144 -2.91 19.69 -6.43
N LEU A 145 -2.73 19.00 -7.54
CA LEU A 145 -1.51 19.08 -8.33
C LEU A 145 -1.46 20.35 -9.16
N ARG A 146 -0.27 20.95 -9.22
CA ARG A 146 0.04 22.02 -10.19
C ARG A 146 -0.13 21.50 -11.61
N ARG A 147 -0.28 22.41 -12.59
CA ARG A 147 -0.41 22.03 -14.01
C ARG A 147 0.77 21.17 -14.51
N SER A 148 1.98 21.42 -14.01
CA SER A 148 3.16 20.60 -14.27
C SER A 148 3.33 19.43 -13.32
N GLY A 149 2.37 19.22 -12.43
CA GLY A 149 2.42 18.20 -11.41
C GLY A 149 2.31 16.80 -12.00
N ARG A 150 2.79 15.83 -11.22
CA ARG A 150 2.82 14.43 -11.60
C ARG A 150 2.37 13.50 -10.50
N LEU A 151 2.01 12.29 -10.90
CA LEU A 151 1.60 11.18 -10.04
C LEU A 151 2.61 10.04 -10.19
N ALA A 152 2.94 9.37 -9.09
CA ALA A 152 3.63 8.08 -9.10
C ALA A 152 3.07 7.18 -7.99
N PHE A 153 2.65 5.96 -8.29
CA PHE A 153 2.27 5.01 -7.26
C PHE A 153 2.66 3.57 -7.61
N ALA A 154 2.78 2.74 -6.57
CA ALA A 154 2.96 1.30 -6.68
C ALA A 154 1.66 0.59 -6.32
N CYS A 155 1.28 -0.41 -7.11
CA CYS A 155 0.19 -1.34 -6.81
C CYS A 155 0.57 -2.77 -7.22
N TRP A 156 -0.07 -3.78 -6.59
CA TRP A 156 0.19 -5.17 -6.93
C TRP A 156 -0.39 -5.51 -8.30
N ARG A 157 0.34 -6.32 -9.05
CA ARG A 157 -0.15 -6.99 -10.24
C ARG A 157 -1.06 -8.16 -9.87
N GLU A 158 -1.38 -9.01 -10.84
CA GLU A 158 -2.29 -10.15 -10.66
C GLU A 158 -1.86 -11.06 -9.50
N PRO A 159 -2.81 -11.70 -8.79
CA PRO A 159 -2.50 -12.65 -7.72
C PRO A 159 -1.48 -13.71 -8.13
N ARG A 160 -1.58 -14.24 -9.36
CA ARG A 160 -0.65 -15.25 -9.91
C ARG A 160 0.80 -14.76 -10.04
N ASP A 161 1.00 -13.46 -10.15
CA ASP A 161 2.32 -12.82 -10.25
C ASP A 161 2.92 -12.53 -8.86
N ASN A 162 2.18 -12.82 -7.78
CA ASN A 162 2.55 -12.51 -6.40
C ASN A 162 2.52 -13.76 -5.49
N PRO A 163 3.38 -14.78 -5.76
CA PRO A 163 3.48 -15.97 -4.92
C PRO A 163 3.71 -15.68 -3.45
N TRP A 164 4.41 -14.60 -3.10
CA TRP A 164 4.69 -14.23 -1.72
C TRP A 164 3.42 -13.99 -0.87
N LEU A 165 2.31 -13.56 -1.50
CA LEU A 165 0.98 -13.44 -0.88
C LEU A 165 0.15 -14.71 -1.03
N MET A 166 0.25 -15.35 -2.22
CA MET A 166 -0.70 -16.40 -2.59
C MET A 166 -0.31 -17.77 -2.04
N LEU A 167 0.97 -18.11 -1.90
CA LEU A 167 1.39 -19.38 -1.32
C LEU A 167 0.91 -19.54 0.14
N PRO A 168 1.13 -18.57 1.05
CA PRO A 168 0.58 -18.66 2.40
C PRO A 168 -0.96 -18.72 2.42
N LEU A 169 -1.63 -17.95 1.57
CA LEU A 169 -3.09 -17.96 1.49
C LEU A 169 -3.64 -19.33 1.07
N GLN A 170 -3.03 -19.96 0.06
CA GLN A 170 -3.41 -21.30 -0.38
C GLN A 170 -3.21 -22.35 0.72
N ALA A 171 -2.14 -22.23 1.50
CA ALA A 171 -1.90 -23.09 2.65
C ALA A 171 -2.97 -22.91 3.75
N VAL A 172 -3.39 -21.66 4.01
CA VAL A 172 -4.48 -21.36 4.94
C VAL A 172 -5.81 -21.97 4.48
N TYR A 173 -6.11 -21.94 3.20
CA TYR A 173 -7.37 -22.47 2.64
C TYR A 173 -7.53 -23.99 2.75
N GLN A 174 -6.50 -24.71 3.17
CA GLN A 174 -6.63 -26.13 3.53
C GLN A 174 -7.34 -26.31 4.86
N HIS A 175 -7.43 -25.28 5.70
CA HIS A 175 -7.91 -25.35 7.07
C HIS A 175 -9.01 -24.33 7.41
N ALA A 176 -9.08 -23.22 6.68
CA ALA A 176 -10.01 -22.13 6.92
C ALA A 176 -10.90 -21.88 5.69
N PRO A 177 -12.10 -21.33 5.90
CA PRO A 177 -12.96 -20.91 4.79
C PRO A 177 -12.24 -19.90 3.86
N ARG A 178 -12.61 -19.94 2.60
CA ARG A 178 -12.12 -18.95 1.64
C ARG A 178 -12.67 -17.57 1.98
N LEU A 179 -11.84 -16.56 1.80
CA LEU A 179 -12.28 -15.16 1.86
C LEU A 179 -13.38 -14.93 0.81
N PRO A 180 -14.31 -14.02 1.08
CA PRO A 180 -15.28 -13.59 0.07
C PRO A 180 -14.58 -13.18 -1.22
N GLN A 181 -15.15 -13.57 -2.35
CA GLN A 181 -14.63 -13.17 -3.64
C GLN A 181 -14.92 -11.69 -3.83
N LEU A 182 -13.88 -10.89 -4.02
CA LEU A 182 -14.01 -9.47 -4.35
C LEU A 182 -14.50 -9.33 -5.79
N GLY A 183 -15.40 -8.39 -6.00
CA GLY A 183 -15.82 -7.95 -7.33
C GLY A 183 -14.66 -7.23 -8.06
N PRO A 184 -14.79 -7.03 -9.38
CA PRO A 184 -13.75 -6.40 -10.18
C PRO A 184 -13.49 -4.92 -9.78
N ASP A 185 -14.46 -4.31 -9.11
CA ASP A 185 -14.41 -2.91 -8.67
C ASP A 185 -14.16 -2.73 -7.18
N ASP A 186 -14.19 -3.80 -6.40
CA ASP A 186 -14.03 -3.74 -4.96
C ASP A 186 -12.62 -3.31 -4.54
N PRO A 187 -12.51 -2.49 -3.48
CA PRO A 187 -11.23 -2.12 -2.89
C PRO A 187 -10.47 -3.34 -2.36
N GLY A 188 -9.17 -3.38 -2.61
CA GLY A 188 -8.35 -4.48 -2.11
C GLY A 188 -6.96 -4.53 -2.72
N PRO A 189 -6.11 -5.46 -2.25
CA PRO A 189 -4.71 -5.53 -2.67
C PRO A 189 -4.52 -5.65 -4.19
N PHE A 190 -5.47 -6.28 -4.89
CA PHE A 190 -5.39 -6.52 -6.34
C PHE A 190 -6.40 -5.68 -7.15
N ALA A 191 -7.04 -4.68 -6.53
CA ALA A 191 -8.00 -3.81 -7.22
C ALA A 191 -7.41 -3.09 -8.44
N PHE A 192 -6.10 -2.87 -8.46
CA PHE A 192 -5.37 -2.19 -9.54
C PHE A 192 -4.45 -3.13 -10.33
N ALA A 193 -4.71 -4.43 -10.30
CA ALA A 193 -3.93 -5.41 -11.05
C ALA A 193 -4.05 -5.25 -12.57
N SER A 194 -5.24 -4.86 -13.06
CA SER A 194 -5.53 -4.67 -14.49
C SER A 194 -5.02 -3.31 -14.98
N GLU A 195 -4.13 -3.34 -15.98
CA GLU A 195 -3.62 -2.14 -16.65
C GLU A 195 -4.74 -1.30 -17.28
N ALA A 196 -5.67 -1.95 -17.99
CA ALA A 196 -6.80 -1.29 -18.63
C ALA A 196 -7.69 -0.55 -17.60
N ARG A 197 -7.93 -1.17 -16.43
CA ARG A 197 -8.70 -0.54 -15.35
C ARG A 197 -7.99 0.70 -14.80
N VAL A 198 -6.71 0.60 -14.47
CA VAL A 198 -5.92 1.74 -13.94
C VAL A 198 -5.88 2.88 -14.95
N HIS A 199 -5.63 2.56 -16.21
CA HIS A 199 -5.65 3.55 -17.28
C HIS A 199 -7.01 4.25 -17.39
N GLY A 200 -8.11 3.48 -17.36
CA GLY A 200 -9.47 4.02 -17.40
C GLY A 200 -9.79 4.94 -16.22
N ILE A 201 -9.42 4.54 -14.99
CA ILE A 201 -9.60 5.34 -13.78
C ILE A 201 -8.86 6.68 -13.88
N LEU A 202 -7.57 6.65 -14.23
CA LEU A 202 -6.74 7.85 -14.31
C LEU A 202 -7.17 8.77 -15.45
N SER A 203 -7.54 8.21 -16.61
CA SER A 203 -8.07 9.00 -17.74
C SER A 203 -9.38 9.69 -17.36
N LYS A 204 -10.31 8.96 -16.69
CA LYS A 204 -11.57 9.54 -16.19
C LYS A 204 -11.32 10.64 -15.16
N ALA A 205 -10.30 10.51 -14.32
CA ALA A 205 -9.89 11.53 -13.37
C ALA A 205 -9.17 12.72 -14.02
N GLY A 206 -8.89 12.67 -15.33
CA GLY A 206 -8.29 13.74 -16.11
C GLY A 206 -6.76 13.76 -16.13
N PHE A 207 -6.10 12.69 -15.73
CA PHE A 207 -4.65 12.54 -15.92
C PHE A 207 -4.31 12.21 -17.37
N SER A 208 -3.11 12.64 -17.79
CA SER A 208 -2.55 12.37 -19.10
C SER A 208 -1.19 11.66 -18.98
N ARG A 209 -0.62 11.22 -20.12
CA ARG A 209 0.70 10.55 -20.18
C ARG A 209 0.81 9.41 -19.16
N ILE A 210 -0.26 8.64 -19.05
CA ILE A 210 -0.34 7.50 -18.14
C ILE A 210 0.61 6.41 -18.64
N ALA A 211 1.56 6.01 -17.82
CA ALA A 211 2.49 4.93 -18.10
C ALA A 211 2.46 3.92 -16.94
N MET A 212 2.52 2.64 -17.28
CA MET A 212 2.56 1.54 -16.33
C MET A 212 3.79 0.67 -16.63
N GLU A 213 4.71 0.65 -15.69
CA GLU A 213 5.93 -0.16 -15.76
C GLU A 213 5.76 -1.42 -14.92
N ARG A 214 5.91 -2.60 -15.55
CA ARG A 214 5.99 -3.87 -14.83
C ARG A 214 7.34 -3.96 -14.13
N CYS A 215 7.30 -4.21 -12.81
CA CYS A 215 8.49 -4.46 -12.02
C CYS A 215 8.33 -5.80 -11.29
N ASP A 216 9.11 -6.79 -11.74
CA ASP A 216 9.23 -8.08 -11.08
C ASP A 216 10.38 -8.00 -10.09
N LEU A 217 10.15 -8.48 -8.87
CA LEU A 217 11.11 -8.40 -7.77
C LEU A 217 11.03 -9.67 -6.90
N THR A 218 12.01 -9.83 -6.06
CA THR A 218 12.05 -10.88 -5.05
C THR A 218 11.98 -10.24 -3.66
N LEU A 219 11.06 -10.70 -2.84
CA LEU A 219 10.93 -10.29 -1.45
C LEU A 219 11.43 -11.41 -0.54
N ASP A 220 12.32 -11.11 0.39
CA ASP A 220 12.68 -12.03 1.44
C ASP A 220 11.65 -11.96 2.58
N VAL A 221 10.68 -12.87 2.54
CA VAL A 221 9.61 -12.90 3.54
C VAL A 221 10.09 -13.31 4.95
N ALA A 222 11.32 -13.82 5.07
CA ALA A 222 11.99 -14.08 6.33
C ALA A 222 12.71 -12.84 6.89
N ILE A 223 12.96 -11.82 6.06
CA ILE A 223 13.78 -10.65 6.39
C ILE A 223 15.13 -11.04 7.05
N GLY A 224 15.80 -12.08 6.50
CA GLY A 224 17.08 -12.59 6.99
C GLY A 224 17.01 -13.37 8.31
N ARG A 225 15.82 -13.80 8.77
CA ARG A 225 15.63 -14.46 10.09
C ARG A 225 15.13 -15.91 10.02
N GLY A 226 15.18 -16.51 8.83
CA GLY A 226 14.88 -17.93 8.61
C GLY A 226 13.40 -18.27 8.45
N LEU A 227 13.14 -19.55 8.21
CA LEU A 227 11.84 -20.06 7.81
C LEU A 227 10.72 -19.78 8.84
N ASP A 228 11.03 -19.83 10.13
CA ASP A 228 10.03 -19.58 11.18
C ASP A 228 9.59 -18.11 11.18
N ALA A 229 10.50 -17.18 10.95
CA ALA A 229 10.16 -15.76 10.79
C ALA A 229 9.34 -15.51 9.50
N ALA A 230 9.66 -16.21 8.41
CA ALA A 230 8.86 -16.14 7.18
C ALA A 230 7.42 -16.60 7.40
N MET A 231 7.25 -17.70 8.13
CA MET A 231 5.93 -18.20 8.50
C MET A 231 5.17 -17.21 9.39
N GLU A 232 5.81 -16.61 10.39
CA GLU A 232 5.20 -15.58 11.25
C GLU A 232 4.80 -14.34 10.42
N THR A 233 5.65 -13.88 9.52
CA THR A 233 5.33 -12.80 8.58
C THR A 233 4.07 -13.12 7.79
N ALA A 234 3.95 -14.32 7.24
CA ALA A 234 2.79 -14.76 6.46
C ALA A 234 1.48 -14.86 7.29
N LEU A 235 1.58 -15.17 8.60
CA LEU A 235 0.43 -15.20 9.51
C LEU A 235 -0.12 -13.81 9.85
N GLU A 236 0.68 -12.77 9.64
CA GLU A 236 0.39 -11.42 10.11
C GLU A 236 0.21 -10.40 9.00
N ILE A 237 0.76 -10.67 7.82
CA ILE A 237 0.73 -9.75 6.68
C ILE A 237 -0.06 -10.38 5.52
N GLY A 238 -0.85 -9.55 4.86
CA GLY A 238 -1.55 -9.93 3.63
C GLY A 238 -2.82 -10.76 3.82
N PRO A 239 -3.30 -11.40 2.74
CA PRO A 239 -4.59 -12.06 2.74
C PRO A 239 -4.65 -13.33 3.61
N ALA A 240 -3.51 -13.99 3.88
CA ALA A 240 -3.47 -15.16 4.77
C ALA A 240 -3.84 -14.78 6.21
N SER A 241 -3.33 -13.64 6.71
CA SER A 241 -3.68 -13.13 8.03
C SER A 241 -5.17 -12.82 8.15
N ARG A 242 -5.76 -12.23 7.10
CA ARG A 242 -7.19 -11.92 7.04
C ARG A 242 -8.06 -13.18 7.03
N ALA A 243 -7.66 -14.24 6.31
CA ALA A 243 -8.37 -15.50 6.27
C ALA A 243 -8.35 -16.25 7.61
N LEU A 244 -7.36 -15.98 8.47
CA LEU A 244 -7.23 -16.53 9.80
C LEU A 244 -7.88 -15.68 10.91
N GLU A 245 -8.44 -14.54 10.57
CA GLU A 245 -9.12 -13.68 11.54
C GLU A 245 -10.35 -14.38 12.10
N GLY A 246 -10.50 -14.39 13.43
CA GLY A 246 -11.60 -15.08 14.11
C GLY A 246 -11.56 -16.62 14.07
N GLN A 247 -10.56 -17.24 13.44
CA GLN A 247 -10.47 -18.71 13.38
C GLN A 247 -10.02 -19.31 14.70
N PRO A 248 -10.55 -20.51 15.06
CA PRO A 248 -10.18 -21.24 16.28
C PRO A 248 -8.67 -21.51 16.37
N PRO A 249 -8.10 -21.64 17.60
CA PRO A 249 -6.67 -21.90 17.77
C PRO A 249 -6.16 -23.14 17.03
N GLN A 250 -6.97 -24.21 16.92
CA GLN A 250 -6.61 -25.43 16.21
C GLN A 250 -6.45 -25.20 14.71
N VAL A 251 -7.35 -24.40 14.09
CA VAL A 251 -7.27 -24.01 12.68
C VAL A 251 -6.02 -23.17 12.44
N ARG A 252 -5.76 -22.21 13.32
CA ARG A 252 -4.55 -21.37 13.22
C ARG A 252 -3.27 -22.20 13.35
N ALA A 253 -3.21 -23.19 14.26
CA ALA A 253 -2.06 -24.07 14.42
C ALA A 253 -1.84 -24.97 13.18
N ALA A 254 -2.91 -25.54 12.63
CA ALA A 254 -2.83 -26.34 11.41
C ALA A 254 -2.37 -25.50 10.20
N ALA A 255 -2.93 -24.30 10.02
CA ALA A 255 -2.54 -23.36 8.97
C ALA A 255 -1.07 -22.94 9.11
N LYS A 256 -0.60 -22.68 10.33
CA LYS A 256 0.81 -22.38 10.62
C LYS A 256 1.75 -23.46 10.07
N ASN A 257 1.45 -24.74 10.34
CA ASN A 257 2.25 -25.86 9.85
C ASN A 257 2.22 -25.96 8.32
N SER A 258 1.04 -25.78 7.71
CA SER A 258 0.92 -25.82 6.24
C SER A 258 1.64 -24.64 5.55
N ILE A 259 1.59 -23.45 6.13
CA ILE A 259 2.37 -22.29 5.63
C ILE A 259 3.87 -22.61 5.71
N ARG A 260 4.36 -23.14 6.83
CA ARG A 260 5.77 -23.51 7.00
C ARG A 260 6.20 -24.52 5.95
N GLN A 261 5.39 -25.56 5.69
CA GLN A 261 5.65 -26.56 4.66
C GLN A 261 5.65 -25.94 3.24
N ALA A 262 4.71 -25.03 2.94
CA ALA A 262 4.65 -24.36 1.64
C ALA A 262 5.86 -23.44 1.39
N LEU A 263 6.41 -22.82 2.43
CA LEU A 263 7.55 -21.92 2.34
C LEU A 263 8.91 -22.65 2.37
N ALA A 264 8.98 -23.85 2.96
CA ALA A 264 10.22 -24.60 3.14
C ALA A 264 11.05 -24.83 1.85
N PRO A 265 10.42 -25.12 0.67
CA PRO A 265 11.17 -25.29 -0.58
C PRO A 265 11.93 -24.04 -1.06
N PHE A 266 11.52 -22.87 -0.58
CA PHE A 266 12.13 -21.58 -0.94
C PHE A 266 13.17 -21.11 0.07
N ALA A 267 13.36 -21.85 1.18
CA ALA A 267 14.34 -21.48 2.20
C ALA A 267 15.77 -21.59 1.66
N SER A 268 16.55 -20.55 1.85
CA SER A 268 17.95 -20.46 1.47
C SER A 268 18.74 -19.79 2.60
N GLY A 269 19.37 -20.59 3.46
CA GLY A 269 19.99 -20.08 4.68
C GLY A 269 18.98 -19.40 5.60
N GLN A 270 19.16 -18.14 5.90
CA GLN A 270 18.26 -17.32 6.70
C GLN A 270 17.20 -16.57 5.87
N ALA A 271 17.26 -16.67 4.54
CA ALA A 271 16.30 -16.03 3.65
C ALA A 271 15.22 -17.00 3.16
N VAL A 272 14.04 -16.44 2.83
CA VAL A 272 12.96 -17.14 2.10
C VAL A 272 12.50 -16.24 0.97
N PRO A 273 13.26 -16.22 -0.16
CA PRO A 273 12.96 -15.34 -1.29
C PRO A 273 11.74 -15.82 -2.08
N LEU A 274 10.75 -14.97 -2.24
CA LEU A 274 9.56 -15.23 -3.03
C LEU A 274 9.36 -14.15 -4.09
N ALA A 275 8.87 -14.58 -5.26
CA ALA A 275 8.56 -13.66 -6.35
C ALA A 275 7.38 -12.75 -5.98
N ALA A 276 7.52 -11.49 -6.38
CA ALA A 276 6.50 -10.47 -6.31
C ALA A 276 6.49 -9.65 -7.60
N SER A 277 5.37 -9.04 -7.94
CA SER A 277 5.26 -8.21 -9.13
C SER A 277 4.31 -7.05 -8.87
N ILE A 278 4.77 -5.85 -9.23
CA ILE A 278 4.04 -4.60 -9.08
C ILE A 278 3.91 -3.88 -10.43
N TRP A 279 2.93 -3.01 -10.50
CA TRP A 279 2.94 -1.89 -11.41
C TRP A 279 3.54 -0.67 -10.70
N ILE A 280 4.47 0.00 -11.35
CA ILE A 280 4.77 1.41 -11.08
C ILE A 280 4.00 2.22 -12.10
N VAL A 281 3.08 3.02 -11.60
CA VAL A 281 2.20 3.85 -12.43
C VAL A 281 2.64 5.30 -12.31
N THR A 282 2.83 5.96 -13.44
CA THR A 282 3.13 7.39 -13.50
C THR A 282 2.17 8.10 -14.42
N ALA A 283 1.84 9.35 -14.12
CA ALA A 283 0.96 10.18 -14.94
C ALA A 283 1.24 11.67 -14.73
N SER A 284 0.73 12.51 -15.63
CA SER A 284 0.82 13.97 -15.55
C SER A 284 -0.55 14.57 -15.28
N ALA A 285 -0.58 15.68 -14.53
CA ALA A 285 -1.80 16.44 -14.25
C ALA A 285 -2.24 17.35 -15.43
N SER A 286 -1.41 17.47 -16.45
CA SER A 286 -1.64 18.32 -17.65
C SER A 286 -2.25 17.55 -18.80
#